data_26eec88fdfb9a5969160b6564a0df920
#
_entry.id   26eec88fdfb9a5969160b6564a0df920
#
_cell.length_a   1.000
_cell.length_b   1.000
_cell.length_c   1.000
_cell.angle_alpha   90.00
_cell.angle_beta   90.00
_cell.angle_gamma   90.00
#
_symmetry.space_group_name_H-M   'P 1'
#
loop_
_entity.id
_entity.type
_entity.pdbx_description
1 polymer ?
#
loop_
_entity_poly.entity_id
_entity_poly.type
_entity_poly.pdbx_seq_one_letter_code
_entity_poly.pdbx_strand_id
1 'polypeptide(L)'
;MSESRTEARSRHAIVIGGGPAGLMAAEVLAAGGARVDLYDAMPSVGRKFLLAGKGGMNITHAEGHDAFVARYGARAGAVRAWLDTFPPAQVRAWIHGLGIATFVGTSGRVFPADMKAAPLLRAWLHRLRDAGVTFHMRHRWLGWRDGGLLFATPDGEHVVDATGAATVLALGGASWARLGSDGAWVPLLAGRGVDVAPLVPSNCGFDADWSAHFAERHAGSPLTTVALALEGGAFRKGQFVVTKTGIEGSLVYALSAPIRDRIARDGRATVLLDLLPDHDPRRVLDEVAHPRGARSMASHLQSRLGIRGVKSGLLHECLGKADYADPAKLARALKALPLVLTRARPIDEAISSAGGVRFDALDGGTMLRGVPGVFVAGEMVDWEAPTGGYLLTACFGSGRAAGRAALAWLAQDVNRRN
;
A
#
# COMPACT_ATOMS: atom_id res chain seq x y z
N MET A 1 -46.69 -23.72 -33.61
CA MET A 1 -45.19 -23.74 -33.54
C MET A 1 -44.76 -22.62 -32.60
N SER A 2 -44.55 -22.95 -31.36
CA SER A 2 -44.10 -22.00 -30.33
C SER A 2 -42.58 -22.08 -30.27
N GLU A 3 -41.89 -21.10 -30.81
CA GLU A 3 -40.46 -20.96 -30.64
C GLU A 3 -40.21 -20.53 -29.20
N SER A 4 -39.78 -21.49 -28.38
CA SER A 4 -39.18 -21.22 -27.05
C SER A 4 -37.84 -20.51 -27.28
N ARG A 5 -37.84 -19.20 -27.26
CA ARG A 5 -36.64 -18.39 -27.08
C ARG A 5 -36.04 -18.82 -25.71
N THR A 6 -35.04 -19.68 -25.75
CA THR A 6 -34.15 -19.91 -24.63
C THR A 6 -33.47 -18.59 -24.35
N GLU A 7 -33.95 -17.79 -23.40
CA GLU A 7 -33.24 -16.61 -22.91
C GLU A 7 -31.88 -17.11 -22.40
N ALA A 8 -30.86 -16.80 -23.18
CA ALA A 8 -29.47 -17.02 -22.75
C ALA A 8 -29.31 -16.28 -21.42
N ARG A 9 -29.28 -17.03 -20.31
CA ARG A 9 -29.09 -16.45 -18.96
C ARG A 9 -27.84 -15.59 -19.00
N SER A 10 -28.04 -14.29 -18.84
CA SER A 10 -26.96 -13.32 -18.86
C SER A 10 -25.94 -13.67 -17.78
N ARG A 11 -24.65 -13.77 -18.14
CA ARG A 11 -23.56 -13.98 -17.18
C ARG A 11 -23.64 -12.87 -16.13
N HIS A 12 -23.81 -13.26 -14.85
CA HIS A 12 -23.93 -12.30 -13.75
C HIS A 12 -22.68 -12.31 -12.89
N ALA A 13 -22.16 -11.15 -12.57
CA ALA A 13 -21.02 -10.97 -11.70
C ALA A 13 -21.31 -9.91 -10.62
N ILE A 14 -20.91 -10.21 -9.39
CA ILE A 14 -21.06 -9.35 -8.24
C ILE A 14 -19.65 -8.95 -7.79
N VAL A 15 -19.39 -7.65 -7.66
CA VAL A 15 -18.12 -7.11 -7.15
C VAL A 15 -18.39 -6.44 -5.81
N ILE A 16 -17.63 -6.79 -4.78
CA ILE A 16 -17.78 -6.20 -3.44
C ILE A 16 -16.51 -5.44 -3.07
N GLY A 17 -16.65 -4.11 -2.97
CA GLY A 17 -15.58 -3.15 -2.76
C GLY A 17 -15.22 -2.34 -4.00
N GLY A 18 -15.53 -1.05 -3.98
CA GLY A 18 -15.30 -0.09 -5.07
C GLY A 18 -13.93 0.59 -5.00
N GLY A 19 -12.90 -0.12 -4.52
CA GLY A 19 -11.50 0.31 -4.60
C GLY A 19 -10.87 0.02 -5.97
N PRO A 20 -9.58 0.34 -6.18
CA PRO A 20 -8.91 0.14 -7.47
C PRO A 20 -9.01 -1.28 -8.03
N ALA A 21 -8.90 -2.29 -7.17
CA ALA A 21 -9.01 -3.69 -7.59
C ALA A 21 -10.42 -4.07 -8.03
N GLY A 22 -11.44 -3.66 -7.25
CA GLY A 22 -12.84 -3.95 -7.60
C GLY A 22 -13.31 -3.21 -8.84
N LEU A 23 -12.96 -1.94 -9.00
CA LEU A 23 -13.27 -1.16 -10.20
C LEU A 23 -12.62 -1.78 -11.45
N MET A 24 -11.38 -2.27 -11.33
CA MET A 24 -10.69 -2.95 -12.45
C MET A 24 -11.33 -4.31 -12.76
N ALA A 25 -11.74 -5.08 -11.75
CA ALA A 25 -12.46 -6.33 -11.95
C ALA A 25 -13.81 -6.07 -12.65
N ALA A 26 -14.55 -5.05 -12.21
CA ALA A 26 -15.82 -4.65 -12.83
C ALA A 26 -15.65 -4.24 -14.29
N GLU A 27 -14.58 -3.49 -14.63
CA GLU A 27 -14.27 -3.12 -16.01
C GLU A 27 -14.03 -4.35 -16.90
N VAL A 28 -13.23 -5.31 -16.42
CA VAL A 28 -12.95 -6.55 -17.17
C VAL A 28 -14.21 -7.39 -17.35
N LEU A 29 -15.01 -7.52 -16.30
CA LEU A 29 -16.25 -8.30 -16.33
C LEU A 29 -17.29 -7.71 -17.30
N ALA A 30 -17.49 -6.38 -17.25
CA ALA A 30 -18.40 -5.69 -18.15
C ALA A 30 -17.92 -5.75 -19.62
N ALA A 31 -16.62 -5.55 -19.86
CA ALA A 31 -16.02 -5.69 -21.19
C ALA A 31 -16.14 -7.12 -21.73
N GLY A 32 -16.18 -8.14 -20.86
CA GLY A 32 -16.44 -9.54 -21.22
C GLY A 32 -17.92 -9.89 -21.38
N GLY A 33 -18.82 -8.91 -21.34
CA GLY A 33 -20.27 -9.09 -21.56
C GLY A 33 -21.04 -9.65 -20.35
N ALA A 34 -20.48 -9.59 -19.14
CA ALA A 34 -21.21 -9.91 -17.93
C ALA A 34 -22.05 -8.71 -17.46
N ARG A 35 -23.24 -8.97 -16.92
CA ARG A 35 -23.97 -8.00 -16.09
C ARG A 35 -23.22 -7.85 -14.78
N VAL A 36 -22.86 -6.62 -14.39
CA VAL A 36 -22.04 -6.36 -13.22
C VAL A 36 -22.76 -5.49 -12.21
N ASP A 37 -22.94 -6.00 -11.00
CA ASP A 37 -23.42 -5.26 -9.84
C ASP A 37 -22.24 -5.04 -8.88
N LEU A 38 -21.88 -3.78 -8.61
CA LEU A 38 -20.79 -3.40 -7.72
C LEU A 38 -21.34 -2.81 -6.42
N TYR A 39 -21.01 -3.42 -5.30
CA TYR A 39 -21.42 -3.03 -3.96
C TYR A 39 -20.27 -2.40 -3.18
N ASP A 40 -20.54 -1.29 -2.49
CA ASP A 40 -19.56 -0.64 -1.61
C ASP A 40 -20.23 -0.17 -0.31
N ALA A 41 -19.56 -0.38 0.81
CA ALA A 41 -20.04 0.04 2.14
C ALA A 41 -20.13 1.56 2.30
N MET A 42 -19.36 2.30 1.49
CA MET A 42 -19.24 3.75 1.58
C MET A 42 -20.25 4.46 0.67
N PRO A 43 -20.53 5.76 0.89
CA PRO A 43 -21.44 6.53 0.03
C PRO A 43 -20.86 6.83 -1.36
N SER A 44 -19.59 6.52 -1.61
CA SER A 44 -18.94 6.64 -2.93
C SER A 44 -17.74 5.71 -3.01
N VAL A 45 -17.45 5.20 -4.19
CA VAL A 45 -16.28 4.37 -4.48
C VAL A 45 -14.97 5.18 -4.52
N GLY A 46 -13.84 4.49 -4.44
CA GLY A 46 -12.50 5.07 -4.65
C GLY A 46 -12.03 6.04 -3.56
N ARG A 47 -12.58 6.00 -2.35
CA ARG A 47 -12.25 6.96 -1.27
C ARG A 47 -10.79 6.93 -0.86
N LYS A 48 -10.22 5.73 -0.60
CA LYS A 48 -8.80 5.57 -0.29
C LYS A 48 -7.91 5.94 -1.49
N PHE A 49 -8.35 5.65 -2.73
CA PHE A 49 -7.69 6.06 -3.96
C PHE A 49 -7.57 7.60 -4.09
N LEU A 50 -8.65 8.33 -3.76
CA LEU A 50 -8.64 9.80 -3.76
C LEU A 50 -7.69 10.37 -2.70
N LEU A 51 -7.59 9.72 -1.53
CA LEU A 51 -6.67 10.14 -0.48
C LEU A 51 -5.21 10.00 -0.91
N ALA A 52 -4.87 8.93 -1.62
CA ALA A 52 -3.52 8.68 -2.13
C ALA A 52 -3.00 9.80 -3.05
N GLY A 53 -3.92 10.60 -3.63
CA GLY A 53 -3.58 11.73 -4.49
C GLY A 53 -3.30 13.07 -3.80
N LYS A 54 -3.34 13.17 -2.46
CA LYS A 54 -3.16 14.45 -1.75
C LYS A 54 -1.77 15.10 -1.96
N GLY A 55 -0.71 14.32 -2.06
CA GLY A 55 0.66 14.81 -2.30
C GLY A 55 1.13 14.63 -3.75
N GLY A 56 0.18 14.33 -4.67
CA GLY A 56 0.48 13.92 -6.05
C GLY A 56 0.21 12.44 -6.24
N MET A 57 -0.70 12.12 -7.19
CA MET A 57 -1.14 10.76 -7.48
C MET A 57 -0.04 9.95 -8.16
N ASN A 58 0.74 9.22 -7.38
CA ASN A 58 1.71 8.28 -7.93
C ASN A 58 1.01 6.96 -8.30
N ILE A 59 0.87 6.68 -9.60
CA ILE A 59 0.07 5.57 -10.11
C ILE A 59 0.88 4.30 -10.29
N THR A 60 2.09 4.42 -10.85
CA THR A 60 3.01 3.33 -11.14
C THR A 60 4.46 3.82 -11.15
N HIS A 61 5.42 2.97 -11.52
CA HIS A 61 6.84 3.32 -11.60
C HIS A 61 7.42 2.89 -12.95
N ALA A 62 8.40 3.63 -13.46
CA ALA A 62 9.02 3.40 -14.77
C ALA A 62 10.28 2.53 -14.71
N GLU A 63 10.61 1.92 -13.57
CA GLU A 63 11.75 1.01 -13.48
C GLU A 63 11.51 -0.28 -14.26
N GLY A 64 12.60 -1.01 -14.57
CA GLY A 64 12.53 -2.28 -15.30
C GLY A 64 11.67 -3.32 -14.58
N HIS A 65 11.04 -4.21 -15.36
CA HIS A 65 10.03 -5.17 -14.87
C HIS A 65 10.51 -6.03 -13.69
N ASP A 66 11.71 -6.63 -13.78
CA ASP A 66 12.22 -7.48 -12.70
C ASP A 66 12.52 -6.71 -11.42
N ALA A 67 13.04 -5.49 -11.52
CA ALA A 67 13.24 -4.60 -10.38
C ALA A 67 11.89 -4.20 -9.75
N PHE A 68 10.87 -3.94 -10.59
CA PHE A 68 9.52 -3.65 -10.14
C PHE A 68 8.90 -4.83 -9.38
N VAL A 69 9.00 -6.04 -9.93
CA VAL A 69 8.51 -7.28 -9.29
C VAL A 69 9.23 -7.53 -7.96
N ALA A 70 10.55 -7.30 -7.89
CA ALA A 70 11.31 -7.49 -6.65
C ALA A 70 10.84 -6.61 -5.48
N ARG A 71 10.08 -5.52 -5.76
CA ARG A 71 9.52 -4.65 -4.70
C ARG A 71 8.47 -5.34 -3.82
N TYR A 72 7.92 -6.46 -4.26
CA TYR A 72 6.95 -7.25 -3.49
C TYR A 72 7.61 -8.30 -2.57
N GLY A 73 8.93 -8.27 -2.43
CA GLY A 73 9.68 -9.06 -1.47
C GLY A 73 9.38 -10.57 -1.56
N ALA A 74 9.00 -11.18 -0.45
CA ALA A 74 8.69 -12.61 -0.39
C ALA A 74 7.51 -13.04 -1.28
N ARG A 75 6.64 -12.12 -1.68
CA ARG A 75 5.47 -12.38 -2.54
C ARG A 75 5.72 -12.05 -4.01
N ALA A 76 6.93 -11.64 -4.38
CA ALA A 76 7.30 -11.27 -5.75
C ALA A 76 6.92 -12.34 -6.78
N GLY A 77 7.16 -13.63 -6.49
CA GLY A 77 6.82 -14.74 -7.40
C GLY A 77 5.32 -14.85 -7.66
N ALA A 78 4.49 -14.72 -6.63
CA ALA A 78 3.04 -14.81 -6.76
C ALA A 78 2.43 -13.59 -7.46
N VAL A 79 2.91 -12.38 -7.13
CA VAL A 79 2.44 -11.12 -7.73
C VAL A 79 2.91 -10.97 -9.18
N ARG A 80 4.02 -11.59 -9.57
CA ARG A 80 4.56 -11.57 -10.94
C ARG A 80 3.49 -11.92 -11.98
N ALA A 81 2.69 -12.94 -11.75
CA ALA A 81 1.65 -13.37 -12.70
C ALA A 81 0.64 -12.26 -13.05
N TRP A 82 0.33 -11.38 -12.09
CA TRP A 82 -0.53 -10.23 -12.33
C TRP A 82 0.19 -9.12 -13.12
N LEU A 83 1.47 -8.89 -12.78
CA LEU A 83 2.29 -7.85 -13.40
C LEU A 83 2.73 -8.20 -14.82
N ASP A 84 2.95 -9.48 -15.12
CA ASP A 84 3.24 -9.95 -16.48
C ASP A 84 2.08 -9.69 -17.44
N THR A 85 0.83 -9.79 -16.92
CA THR A 85 -0.37 -9.53 -17.72
C THR A 85 -0.83 -8.07 -17.72
N PHE A 86 -0.37 -7.25 -16.76
CA PHE A 86 -0.70 -5.84 -16.66
C PHE A 86 0.47 -5.02 -16.08
N PRO A 87 1.60 -4.93 -16.82
CA PRO A 87 2.78 -4.22 -16.38
C PRO A 87 2.60 -2.70 -16.35
N PRO A 88 3.52 -1.94 -15.74
CA PRO A 88 3.46 -0.47 -15.66
C PRO A 88 3.18 0.24 -16.98
N ALA A 89 3.74 -0.24 -18.09
CA ALA A 89 3.48 0.31 -19.41
C ALA A 89 2.00 0.17 -19.82
N GLN A 90 1.37 -0.97 -19.54
CA GLN A 90 -0.06 -1.17 -19.81
C GLN A 90 -0.95 -0.36 -18.86
N VAL A 91 -0.55 -0.17 -17.60
CA VAL A 91 -1.24 0.75 -16.69
C VAL A 91 -1.27 2.15 -17.28
N ARG A 92 -0.14 2.66 -17.80
CA ARG A 92 -0.08 3.97 -18.47
C ARG A 92 -0.95 4.01 -19.72
N ALA A 93 -0.90 3.00 -20.58
CA ALA A 93 -1.72 2.92 -21.79
C ALA A 93 -3.23 2.91 -21.46
N TRP A 94 -3.63 2.19 -20.40
CA TRP A 94 -4.99 2.16 -19.90
C TRP A 94 -5.46 3.56 -19.43
N ILE A 95 -4.61 4.28 -18.68
CA ILE A 95 -4.89 5.65 -18.23
C ILE A 95 -5.01 6.62 -19.40
N HIS A 96 -4.12 6.51 -20.40
CA HIS A 96 -4.21 7.29 -21.63
C HIS A 96 -5.53 7.01 -22.38
N GLY A 97 -5.99 5.75 -22.40
CA GLY A 97 -7.31 5.37 -22.92
C GLY A 97 -8.48 5.97 -22.15
N LEU A 98 -8.28 6.49 -20.93
CA LEU A 98 -9.25 7.30 -20.17
C LEU A 98 -9.17 8.80 -20.49
N GLY A 99 -8.31 9.21 -21.43
CA GLY A 99 -8.08 10.61 -21.76
C GLY A 99 -7.15 11.36 -20.79
N ILE A 100 -6.45 10.66 -19.91
CA ILE A 100 -5.57 11.25 -18.90
C ILE A 100 -4.11 11.04 -19.31
N ALA A 101 -3.39 12.12 -19.61
CA ALA A 101 -1.95 12.08 -19.88
C ALA A 101 -1.13 11.78 -18.60
N THR A 102 0.03 11.13 -18.77
CA THR A 102 0.94 10.81 -17.65
C THR A 102 2.37 11.27 -17.96
N PHE A 103 3.13 11.61 -16.92
CA PHE A 103 4.57 11.87 -17.02
C PHE A 103 5.37 11.05 -16.00
N VAL A 104 6.66 10.90 -16.27
CA VAL A 104 7.61 10.25 -15.37
C VAL A 104 8.39 11.32 -14.63
N GLY A 105 8.34 11.33 -13.31
CA GLY A 105 9.14 12.19 -12.46
C GLY A 105 10.60 11.75 -12.39
N THR A 106 11.50 12.59 -11.87
CA THR A 106 12.94 12.33 -11.76
C THR A 106 13.28 11.08 -10.93
N SER A 107 12.38 10.67 -10.04
CA SER A 107 12.53 9.43 -9.23
C SER A 107 12.01 8.17 -9.91
N GLY A 108 11.60 8.22 -11.18
CA GLY A 108 10.96 7.11 -11.88
C GLY A 108 9.48 6.92 -11.57
N ARG A 109 8.91 7.66 -10.64
CA ARG A 109 7.47 7.62 -10.32
C ARG A 109 6.65 8.20 -11.45
N VAL A 110 5.52 7.57 -11.75
CA VAL A 110 4.60 8.00 -12.80
C VAL A 110 3.39 8.69 -12.20
N PHE A 111 3.03 9.84 -12.73
CA PHE A 111 1.92 10.68 -12.27
C PHE A 111 0.98 11.06 -13.43
N PRO A 112 -0.33 11.31 -13.17
CA PRO A 112 -1.16 12.06 -14.11
C PRO A 112 -0.57 13.45 -14.33
N ALA A 113 -0.80 14.04 -15.49
CA ALA A 113 -0.26 15.36 -15.84
C ALA A 113 -0.67 16.46 -14.85
N ASP A 114 -1.87 16.38 -14.30
CA ASP A 114 -2.42 17.30 -13.29
C ASP A 114 -2.11 16.91 -11.84
N MET A 115 -1.36 15.82 -11.59
CA MET A 115 -1.01 15.28 -10.29
C MET A 115 -2.20 14.83 -9.42
N LYS A 116 -3.42 14.79 -9.95
CA LYS A 116 -4.67 14.56 -9.19
C LYS A 116 -5.29 13.19 -9.46
N ALA A 117 -5.85 12.58 -8.42
CA ALA A 117 -6.60 11.33 -8.53
C ALA A 117 -8.05 11.52 -9.04
N ALA A 118 -8.66 12.65 -8.73
CA ALA A 118 -10.10 12.85 -8.98
C ALA A 118 -10.50 12.87 -10.47
N PRO A 119 -9.76 13.52 -11.39
CA PRO A 119 -10.07 13.45 -12.82
C PRO A 119 -9.98 12.02 -13.36
N LEU A 120 -8.94 11.28 -12.98
CA LEU A 120 -8.76 9.88 -13.37
C LEU A 120 -9.94 9.01 -12.90
N LEU A 121 -10.28 9.09 -11.60
CA LEU A 121 -11.41 8.32 -11.06
C LEU A 121 -12.72 8.68 -11.73
N ARG A 122 -12.97 9.97 -12.02
CA ARG A 122 -14.19 10.42 -12.69
C ARG A 122 -14.32 9.86 -14.10
N ALA A 123 -13.25 9.93 -14.89
CA ALA A 123 -13.20 9.35 -16.24
C ALA A 123 -13.43 7.84 -16.22
N TRP A 124 -12.83 7.15 -15.24
CA TRP A 124 -13.00 5.72 -15.06
C TRP A 124 -14.44 5.33 -14.69
N LEU A 125 -15.05 6.03 -13.73
CA LEU A 125 -16.44 5.79 -13.34
C LEU A 125 -17.44 6.08 -14.48
N HIS A 126 -17.16 7.06 -15.33
CA HIS A 126 -17.96 7.32 -16.54
C HIS A 126 -17.91 6.11 -17.46
N ARG A 127 -16.72 5.63 -17.82
CA ARG A 127 -16.52 4.42 -18.64
C ARG A 127 -17.26 3.20 -18.09
N LEU A 128 -17.20 2.98 -16.76
CA LEU A 128 -17.86 1.84 -16.12
C LEU A 128 -19.39 1.93 -16.22
N ARG A 129 -19.96 3.13 -16.04
CA ARG A 129 -21.41 3.35 -16.18
C ARG A 129 -21.87 3.17 -17.64
N ASP A 130 -21.10 3.68 -18.59
CA ASP A 130 -21.36 3.49 -20.01
C ASP A 130 -21.30 2.02 -20.42
N ALA A 131 -20.46 1.23 -19.76
CA ALA A 131 -20.38 -0.23 -19.90
C ALA A 131 -21.49 -0.99 -19.17
N GLY A 132 -22.45 -0.30 -18.51
CA GLY A 132 -23.60 -0.91 -17.84
C GLY A 132 -23.32 -1.43 -16.42
N VAL A 133 -22.21 -1.05 -15.78
CA VAL A 133 -21.97 -1.42 -14.37
C VAL A 133 -22.93 -0.69 -13.45
N THR A 134 -23.69 -1.44 -12.65
CA THR A 134 -24.60 -0.91 -11.64
C THR A 134 -23.91 -0.77 -10.30
N PHE A 135 -24.01 0.43 -9.69
CA PHE A 135 -23.34 0.75 -8.42
C PHE A 135 -24.35 0.79 -7.27
N HIS A 136 -24.10 -0.03 -6.23
CA HIS A 136 -24.89 -0.09 -5.01
C HIS A 136 -24.07 0.44 -3.84
N MET A 137 -24.26 1.71 -3.51
CA MET A 137 -23.53 2.38 -2.42
C MET A 137 -24.20 2.17 -1.08
N ARG A 138 -23.42 2.28 0.02
CA ARG A 138 -23.87 2.05 1.40
C ARG A 138 -24.40 0.63 1.64
N HIS A 139 -23.82 -0.34 0.95
CA HIS A 139 -24.07 -1.75 1.11
C HIS A 139 -22.83 -2.42 1.74
N ARG A 140 -22.83 -2.58 3.05
CA ARG A 140 -21.75 -3.24 3.77
C ARG A 140 -21.98 -4.76 3.75
N TRP A 141 -21.05 -5.49 3.13
CA TRP A 141 -21.12 -6.94 3.12
C TRP A 141 -20.88 -7.53 4.51
N LEU A 142 -21.76 -8.42 4.94
CA LEU A 142 -21.77 -9.12 6.23
C LEU A 142 -21.50 -10.62 6.11
N GLY A 143 -21.18 -11.12 4.91
CA GLY A 143 -20.95 -12.54 4.67
C GLY A 143 -22.05 -13.17 3.83
N TRP A 144 -22.36 -14.42 4.12
CA TRP A 144 -23.35 -15.21 3.40
C TRP A 144 -24.53 -15.56 4.32
N ARG A 145 -25.73 -15.55 3.76
CA ARG A 145 -26.96 -16.01 4.41
C ARG A 145 -27.85 -16.69 3.37
N ASP A 146 -28.35 -17.88 3.69
CA ASP A 146 -29.32 -18.64 2.86
C ASP A 146 -28.88 -18.83 1.40
N GLY A 147 -27.59 -19.07 1.18
CA GLY A 147 -27.00 -19.22 -0.17
C GLY A 147 -26.72 -17.90 -0.91
N GLY A 148 -27.18 -16.76 -0.38
CA GLY A 148 -26.95 -15.44 -0.93
C GLY A 148 -25.87 -14.65 -0.20
N LEU A 149 -25.64 -13.42 -0.65
CA LEU A 149 -24.73 -12.44 -0.06
C LEU A 149 -25.52 -11.49 0.84
N LEU A 150 -25.17 -11.44 2.12
CA LEU A 150 -25.82 -10.56 3.09
C LEU A 150 -25.16 -9.19 3.11
N PHE A 151 -25.96 -8.14 3.06
CA PHE A 151 -25.53 -6.75 3.19
C PHE A 151 -26.31 -6.02 4.27
N ALA A 152 -25.62 -5.17 5.04
CA ALA A 152 -26.26 -4.10 5.80
C ALA A 152 -26.39 -2.86 4.91
N THR A 153 -27.60 -2.30 4.88
CA THR A 153 -27.94 -1.07 4.15
C THR A 153 -28.57 -0.05 5.12
N PRO A 154 -28.77 1.22 4.71
CA PRO A 154 -29.49 2.19 5.52
C PRO A 154 -30.93 1.75 5.91
N ASP A 155 -31.55 0.91 5.08
CA ASP A 155 -32.91 0.43 5.26
C ASP A 155 -33.01 -0.94 5.98
N GLY A 156 -31.86 -1.46 6.46
CA GLY A 156 -31.75 -2.73 7.15
C GLY A 156 -30.92 -3.77 6.41
N GLU A 157 -31.01 -5.05 6.83
CA GLU A 157 -30.30 -6.14 6.18
C GLU A 157 -31.01 -6.57 4.88
N HIS A 158 -30.21 -6.84 3.87
CA HIS A 158 -30.66 -7.29 2.56
C HIS A 158 -29.82 -8.47 2.07
N VAL A 159 -30.47 -9.50 1.58
CA VAL A 159 -29.81 -10.68 0.97
C VAL A 159 -29.92 -10.55 -0.55
N VAL A 160 -28.76 -10.58 -1.21
CA VAL A 160 -28.65 -10.60 -2.68
C VAL A 160 -28.46 -12.02 -3.15
N ASP A 161 -29.31 -12.49 -4.04
CA ASP A 161 -29.14 -13.79 -4.67
C ASP A 161 -27.87 -13.80 -5.54
N ALA A 162 -26.95 -14.69 -5.20
CA ALA A 162 -25.70 -14.91 -5.91
C ALA A 162 -25.67 -16.25 -6.65
N THR A 163 -26.82 -16.92 -6.80
CA THR A 163 -26.91 -18.23 -7.44
C THR A 163 -26.45 -18.16 -8.89
N GLY A 164 -25.36 -18.87 -9.19
CA GLY A 164 -24.76 -18.88 -10.54
C GLY A 164 -24.03 -17.60 -10.92
N ALA A 165 -23.87 -16.66 -10.00
CA ALA A 165 -23.04 -15.48 -10.21
C ALA A 165 -21.59 -15.74 -9.77
N ALA A 166 -20.62 -15.11 -10.45
CA ALA A 166 -19.28 -15.01 -9.94
C ALA A 166 -19.19 -13.84 -8.96
N THR A 167 -18.57 -14.03 -7.80
CA THR A 167 -18.38 -12.98 -6.79
C THR A 167 -16.91 -12.59 -6.68
N VAL A 168 -16.58 -11.31 -6.88
CA VAL A 168 -15.23 -10.78 -6.66
C VAL A 168 -15.20 -9.94 -5.39
N LEU A 169 -14.45 -10.38 -4.39
CA LEU A 169 -14.19 -9.64 -3.17
C LEU A 169 -12.94 -8.76 -3.37
N ALA A 170 -13.09 -7.45 -3.17
CA ALA A 170 -12.02 -6.45 -3.31
C ALA A 170 -12.07 -5.48 -2.12
N LEU A 171 -12.13 -6.05 -0.90
CA LEU A 171 -12.48 -5.35 0.35
C LEU A 171 -11.31 -4.58 0.99
N GLY A 172 -10.11 -4.61 0.35
CA GLY A 172 -8.91 -3.93 0.84
C GLY A 172 -8.31 -4.60 2.08
N GLY A 173 -7.36 -3.92 2.71
CA GLY A 173 -6.74 -4.33 3.98
C GLY A 173 -7.49 -3.80 5.20
N ALA A 174 -6.73 -3.23 6.17
CA ALA A 174 -7.30 -2.65 7.40
C ALA A 174 -6.79 -1.22 7.67
N SER A 175 -6.07 -0.61 6.73
CA SER A 175 -5.62 0.77 6.89
C SER A 175 -6.68 1.76 6.42
N TRP A 176 -6.92 2.83 7.20
CA TRP A 176 -7.96 3.84 6.95
C TRP A 176 -9.39 3.28 7.03
N ALA A 177 -9.76 2.65 8.13
CA ALA A 177 -11.08 2.08 8.40
C ALA A 177 -12.23 3.06 8.08
N ARG A 178 -12.06 4.36 8.41
CA ARG A 178 -13.02 5.44 8.07
C ARG A 178 -13.27 5.63 6.57
N LEU A 179 -12.44 5.08 5.71
CA LEU A 179 -12.60 5.11 4.24
C LEU A 179 -13.08 3.79 3.65
N GLY A 180 -13.44 2.81 4.50
CA GLY A 180 -14.02 1.52 4.12
C GLY A 180 -13.02 0.36 4.07
N SER A 181 -11.73 0.58 4.43
CA SER A 181 -10.73 -0.50 4.50
C SER A 181 -10.48 -0.82 5.98
N ASP A 182 -11.34 -1.64 6.58
CA ASP A 182 -11.41 -1.89 8.03
C ASP A 182 -11.06 -3.33 8.46
N GLY A 183 -10.77 -4.22 7.49
CA GLY A 183 -10.45 -5.62 7.78
C GLY A 183 -11.61 -6.48 8.30
N ALA A 184 -12.84 -5.94 8.34
CA ALA A 184 -14.02 -6.64 8.88
C ALA A 184 -14.37 -7.95 8.13
N TRP A 185 -13.84 -8.13 6.94
CA TRP A 185 -13.99 -9.34 6.13
C TRP A 185 -13.18 -10.54 6.65
N VAL A 186 -12.13 -10.32 7.45
CA VAL A 186 -11.23 -11.39 7.93
C VAL A 186 -11.99 -12.51 8.66
N PRO A 187 -12.79 -12.23 9.71
CA PRO A 187 -13.54 -13.29 10.41
C PRO A 187 -14.58 -13.97 9.50
N LEU A 188 -15.11 -13.28 8.49
CA LEU A 188 -16.09 -13.86 7.56
C LEU A 188 -15.46 -14.95 6.67
N LEU A 189 -14.23 -14.70 6.17
CA LEU A 189 -13.49 -15.68 5.38
C LEU A 189 -12.89 -16.79 6.26
N ALA A 190 -12.34 -16.45 7.41
CA ALA A 190 -11.81 -17.44 8.37
C ALA A 190 -12.90 -18.42 8.81
N GLY A 191 -14.12 -17.94 9.05
CA GLY A 191 -15.30 -18.79 9.36
C GLY A 191 -15.71 -19.73 8.22
N ARG A 192 -15.22 -19.52 7.00
CA ARG A 192 -15.35 -20.43 5.84
C ARG A 192 -14.12 -21.33 5.63
N GLY A 193 -13.18 -21.34 6.57
CA GLY A 193 -11.95 -22.13 6.48
C GLY A 193 -10.91 -21.58 5.52
N VAL A 194 -11.03 -20.31 5.11
CA VAL A 194 -10.01 -19.64 4.28
C VAL A 194 -8.82 -19.24 5.17
N ASP A 195 -7.61 -19.63 4.77
CA ASP A 195 -6.38 -19.23 5.47
C ASP A 195 -6.06 -17.76 5.21
N VAL A 196 -6.10 -16.98 6.29
CA VAL A 196 -5.86 -15.52 6.26
C VAL A 196 -4.70 -15.17 7.18
N ALA A 197 -3.63 -14.61 6.65
CA ALA A 197 -2.54 -14.07 7.44
C ALA A 197 -3.03 -12.82 8.21
N PRO A 198 -2.60 -12.63 9.48
CA PRO A 198 -2.97 -11.46 10.27
C PRO A 198 -2.64 -10.15 9.52
N LEU A 199 -3.59 -9.20 9.53
CA LEU A 199 -3.36 -7.89 8.97
C LEU A 199 -2.45 -7.06 9.90
N VAL A 200 -1.37 -6.52 9.35
CA VAL A 200 -0.39 -5.72 10.07
C VAL A 200 -0.08 -4.43 9.30
N PRO A 201 0.39 -3.35 9.97
CA PRO A 201 0.69 -2.10 9.28
C PRO A 201 1.85 -2.26 8.30
N SER A 202 1.70 -1.68 7.11
CA SER A 202 2.73 -1.56 6.07
C SER A 202 2.81 -0.12 5.58
N ASN A 203 4.00 0.33 5.17
CA ASN A 203 4.23 1.75 4.87
C ASN A 203 3.79 2.65 6.04
N CYS A 204 4.26 2.34 7.23
CA CYS A 204 3.89 2.98 8.48
C CYS A 204 5.07 3.71 9.13
N GLY A 205 4.77 4.62 10.05
CA GLY A 205 5.74 5.19 10.98
C GLY A 205 6.06 4.24 12.13
N PHE A 206 7.05 4.64 12.94
CA PHE A 206 7.49 3.87 14.11
C PHE A 206 7.68 4.79 15.30
N ASP A 207 7.32 4.30 16.49
CA ASP A 207 7.60 4.99 17.74
C ASP A 207 9.07 4.82 18.14
N ALA A 208 9.61 5.91 18.71
CA ALA A 208 10.90 5.96 19.39
C ALA A 208 10.68 6.65 20.75
N ASP A 209 11.50 6.32 21.73
CA ASP A 209 11.38 6.85 23.10
C ASP A 209 12.05 8.23 23.21
N TRP A 210 11.49 9.25 22.49
CA TRP A 210 11.97 10.62 22.57
C TRP A 210 11.82 11.22 23.95
N SER A 211 12.82 12.00 24.40
CA SER A 211 12.62 12.88 25.56
C SER A 211 11.51 13.91 25.25
N ALA A 212 10.78 14.35 26.29
CA ALA A 212 9.74 15.37 26.14
C ALA A 212 10.30 16.63 25.48
N HIS A 213 11.51 17.06 25.87
CA HIS A 213 12.20 18.21 25.30
C HIS A 213 12.44 18.06 23.79
N PHE A 214 12.93 16.88 23.35
CA PHE A 214 13.18 16.64 21.92
C PHE A 214 11.86 16.61 21.13
N ALA A 215 10.86 15.91 21.64
CA ALA A 215 9.54 15.81 21.01
C ALA A 215 8.88 17.19 20.84
N GLU A 216 8.84 18.02 21.88
CA GLU A 216 8.26 19.36 21.84
C GLU A 216 8.95 20.28 20.85
N ARG A 217 10.28 20.17 20.76
CA ARG A 217 11.08 21.08 19.93
C ARG A 217 11.13 20.68 18.46
N HIS A 218 11.05 19.37 18.17
CA HIS A 218 11.37 18.85 16.83
C HIS A 218 10.22 18.08 16.17
N ALA A 219 9.10 17.83 16.83
CA ALA A 219 7.95 17.20 16.16
C ALA A 219 7.49 18.04 14.96
N GLY A 220 7.26 17.35 13.83
CA GLY A 220 6.94 17.96 12.54
C GLY A 220 8.18 18.40 11.73
N SER A 221 9.39 18.30 12.28
CA SER A 221 10.60 18.70 11.56
C SER A 221 11.01 17.68 10.51
N PRO A 222 11.19 18.09 9.23
CA PRO A 222 11.69 17.21 8.19
C PRO A 222 13.20 17.01 8.32
N LEU A 223 13.65 15.76 8.13
CA LEU A 223 15.04 15.44 7.85
C LEU A 223 15.20 15.18 6.35
N THR A 224 15.82 16.12 5.68
CA THR A 224 16.16 16.04 4.26
C THR A 224 17.62 15.65 4.08
N THR A 225 17.94 15.03 2.93
CA THR A 225 19.32 14.64 2.59
C THR A 225 19.97 13.86 3.73
N VAL A 226 19.37 12.72 4.03
CA VAL A 226 19.85 11.73 4.99
C VAL A 226 19.82 10.34 4.35
N ALA A 227 20.46 9.35 4.99
CA ALA A 227 20.24 7.95 4.62
C ALA A 227 19.91 7.14 5.86
N LEU A 228 19.09 6.11 5.68
CA LEU A 228 18.61 5.22 6.75
C LEU A 228 18.87 3.77 6.35
N ALA A 229 19.31 2.96 7.30
CA ALA A 229 19.45 1.52 7.16
C ALA A 229 18.86 0.83 8.38
N LEU A 230 18.24 -0.35 8.21
CA LEU A 230 18.09 -1.28 9.33
C LEU A 230 19.49 -1.80 9.68
N GLU A 231 19.80 -1.98 10.95
CA GLU A 231 21.09 -2.50 11.40
C GLU A 231 21.45 -3.82 10.68
N GLY A 232 22.64 -3.84 10.07
CA GLY A 232 23.10 -4.91 9.19
C GLY A 232 22.63 -4.81 7.72
N GLY A 233 21.83 -3.80 7.38
CA GLY A 233 21.33 -3.56 6.02
C GLY A 233 22.05 -2.43 5.28
N ALA A 234 21.67 -2.25 4.01
CA ALA A 234 22.20 -1.19 3.16
C ALA A 234 21.51 0.16 3.41
N PHE A 235 22.28 1.25 3.42
CA PHE A 235 21.76 2.60 3.51
C PHE A 235 20.95 3.00 2.26
N ARG A 236 19.80 3.61 2.50
CA ARG A 236 18.97 4.22 1.47
C ARG A 236 18.89 5.72 1.70
N LYS A 237 19.22 6.53 0.68
CA LYS A 237 19.09 7.98 0.73
C LYS A 237 17.62 8.40 0.60
N GLY A 238 17.25 9.48 1.29
CA GLY A 238 15.91 10.03 1.22
C GLY A 238 15.64 11.10 2.28
N GLN A 239 14.38 11.17 2.67
CA GLN A 239 13.89 12.08 3.70
C GLN A 239 12.79 11.44 4.54
N PHE A 240 12.66 11.90 5.77
CA PHE A 240 11.58 11.52 6.68
C PHE A 240 11.26 12.68 7.64
N VAL A 241 10.24 12.52 8.46
CA VAL A 241 9.79 13.52 9.44
C VAL A 241 9.91 12.92 10.84
N VAL A 242 10.41 13.70 11.77
CA VAL A 242 10.31 13.42 13.22
C VAL A 242 8.88 13.73 13.65
N THR A 243 8.21 12.76 14.25
CA THR A 243 6.89 12.94 14.85
C THR A 243 7.01 13.14 16.35
N LYS A 244 5.90 13.42 17.01
CA LYS A 244 5.86 13.53 18.47
C LYS A 244 6.30 12.24 19.18
N THR A 245 6.07 11.09 18.55
CA THR A 245 6.32 9.77 19.15
C THR A 245 7.43 8.99 18.47
N GLY A 246 7.95 9.45 17.31
CA GLY A 246 8.96 8.70 16.57
C GLY A 246 9.28 9.27 15.18
N ILE A 247 9.25 8.44 14.16
CA ILE A 247 9.61 8.81 12.79
C ILE A 247 8.60 8.28 11.76
N GLU A 248 8.38 9.05 10.66
CA GLU A 248 7.55 8.65 9.55
C GLU A 248 8.01 9.28 8.22
N GLY A 249 7.43 8.87 7.10
CA GLY A 249 7.70 9.44 5.78
C GLY A 249 8.33 8.44 4.82
N SER A 250 8.55 8.87 3.58
CA SER A 250 8.85 7.98 2.46
C SER A 250 10.07 7.07 2.65
N LEU A 251 11.13 7.58 3.31
CA LEU A 251 12.32 6.77 3.60
C LEU A 251 12.04 5.70 4.65
N VAL A 252 11.26 6.03 5.69
CA VAL A 252 10.82 5.10 6.74
C VAL A 252 9.88 4.05 6.15
N TYR A 253 8.93 4.46 5.30
CA TYR A 253 8.00 3.55 4.64
C TYR A 253 8.70 2.52 3.75
N ALA A 254 9.77 2.93 3.06
CA ALA A 254 10.56 2.02 2.23
C ALA A 254 11.30 0.92 3.02
N LEU A 255 11.43 1.09 4.34
CA LEU A 255 12.04 0.14 5.27
C LEU A 255 11.03 -0.46 6.26
N SER A 256 9.74 -0.14 6.13
CA SER A 256 8.75 -0.45 7.17
C SER A 256 8.57 -1.96 7.38
N ALA A 257 8.54 -2.78 6.34
CA ALA A 257 8.40 -4.23 6.47
C ALA A 257 9.53 -4.85 7.32
N PRO A 258 10.82 -4.71 6.98
CA PRO A 258 11.89 -5.31 7.79
C PRO A 258 12.03 -4.71 9.20
N ILE A 259 11.66 -3.43 9.40
CA ILE A 259 11.66 -2.81 10.74
C ILE A 259 10.52 -3.40 11.57
N ARG A 260 9.28 -3.45 11.04
CA ARG A 260 8.12 -4.06 11.69
C ARG A 260 8.40 -5.51 12.11
N ASP A 261 8.92 -6.31 11.19
CA ASP A 261 9.18 -7.73 11.42
C ASP A 261 10.28 -7.93 12.46
N ARG A 262 11.29 -7.06 12.48
CA ARG A 262 12.33 -7.03 13.52
C ARG A 262 11.72 -6.70 14.90
N ILE A 263 10.86 -5.67 14.97
CA ILE A 263 10.18 -5.31 16.21
C ILE A 263 9.28 -6.46 16.71
N ALA A 264 8.52 -7.08 15.80
CA ALA A 264 7.66 -8.21 16.17
C ALA A 264 8.44 -9.41 16.75
N ARG A 265 9.65 -9.67 16.26
CA ARG A 265 10.50 -10.77 16.72
C ARG A 265 11.30 -10.42 17.98
N ASP A 266 11.89 -9.23 18.05
CA ASP A 266 12.93 -8.86 19.03
C ASP A 266 12.43 -7.81 20.02
N GLY A 267 11.18 -7.33 19.91
CA GLY A 267 10.58 -6.27 20.73
C GLY A 267 11.03 -4.85 20.36
N ARG A 268 12.08 -4.73 19.54
CA ARG A 268 12.64 -3.44 19.07
C ARG A 268 13.45 -3.63 17.79
N ALA A 269 13.68 -2.53 17.08
CA ALA A 269 14.61 -2.51 15.95
C ALA A 269 15.56 -1.30 16.07
N THR A 270 16.84 -1.51 15.81
CA THR A 270 17.79 -0.40 15.66
C THR A 270 17.91 -0.06 14.17
N VAL A 271 17.71 1.21 13.85
CA VAL A 271 18.05 1.76 12.53
C VAL A 271 19.24 2.69 12.67
N LEU A 272 20.07 2.72 11.64
CA LEU A 272 21.26 3.58 11.57
C LEU A 272 20.95 4.76 10.65
N LEU A 273 21.12 5.97 11.15
CA LEU A 273 20.88 7.21 10.43
C LEU A 273 22.19 7.88 10.03
N ASP A 274 22.44 8.01 8.74
CA ASP A 274 23.51 8.83 8.19
C ASP A 274 23.00 10.26 7.96
N LEU A 275 23.47 11.21 8.76
CA LEU A 275 23.10 12.62 8.71
C LEU A 275 23.78 13.37 7.56
N LEU A 276 24.83 12.79 6.96
CA LEU A 276 25.70 13.38 5.95
C LEU A 276 26.01 12.39 4.80
N PRO A 277 24.99 11.87 4.08
CA PRO A 277 25.18 10.78 3.12
C PRO A 277 26.02 11.16 1.90
N ASP A 278 26.22 12.44 1.65
CA ASP A 278 27.03 12.94 0.55
C ASP A 278 28.50 13.24 0.95
N HIS A 279 28.85 13.01 2.23
CA HIS A 279 30.21 13.22 2.74
C HIS A 279 30.86 11.85 3.01
N ASP A 280 32.11 11.74 2.56
CA ASP A 280 32.96 10.61 2.89
C ASP A 280 33.22 10.55 4.42
N PRO A 281 33.24 9.36 5.05
CA PRO A 281 33.46 9.21 6.49
C PRO A 281 34.78 9.82 6.98
N ARG A 282 35.86 9.72 6.19
CA ARG A 282 37.15 10.31 6.54
C ARG A 282 37.07 11.82 6.58
N ARG A 283 36.44 12.44 5.56
CA ARG A 283 36.18 13.87 5.55
C ARG A 283 35.36 14.31 6.78
N VAL A 284 34.34 13.57 7.15
CA VAL A 284 33.55 13.88 8.36
C VAL A 284 34.40 13.85 9.61
N LEU A 285 35.29 12.86 9.75
CA LEU A 285 36.23 12.78 10.87
C LEU A 285 37.19 13.98 10.90
N ASP A 286 37.79 14.31 9.77
CA ASP A 286 38.73 15.44 9.65
C ASP A 286 38.06 16.77 10.00
N GLU A 287 36.80 16.97 9.57
CA GLU A 287 36.04 18.21 9.86
C GLU A 287 35.62 18.28 11.35
N VAL A 288 35.24 17.16 11.98
CA VAL A 288 34.90 17.11 13.41
C VAL A 288 36.13 17.32 14.29
N ALA A 289 37.26 16.73 13.92
CA ALA A 289 38.52 16.81 14.65
C ALA A 289 39.26 18.14 14.44
N HIS A 290 38.85 18.94 13.46
CA HIS A 290 39.48 20.22 13.17
C HIS A 290 39.48 21.15 14.42
N PRO A 291 40.54 21.86 14.75
CA PRO A 291 40.63 22.74 15.91
C PRO A 291 39.48 23.77 15.92
N ARG A 292 38.64 23.71 16.96
CA ARG A 292 37.42 24.56 17.07
C ARG A 292 37.67 25.88 17.80
N GLY A 293 38.86 26.08 18.43
CA GLY A 293 39.15 27.21 19.27
C GLY A 293 38.15 27.36 20.43
N ALA A 294 37.68 28.58 20.64
CA ALA A 294 36.68 28.87 21.70
C ALA A 294 35.23 28.51 21.34
N ARG A 295 34.96 27.97 20.14
CA ARG A 295 33.58 27.66 19.70
C ARG A 295 33.03 26.44 20.44
N SER A 296 31.71 26.44 20.68
CA SER A 296 31.01 25.24 21.12
C SER A 296 31.07 24.16 20.02
N MET A 297 30.94 22.86 20.38
CA MET A 297 30.88 21.79 19.41
C MET A 297 29.70 21.97 18.44
N ALA A 298 28.52 22.42 18.92
CA ALA A 298 27.38 22.69 18.08
C ALA A 298 27.66 23.77 17.01
N SER A 299 28.29 24.91 17.40
CA SER A 299 28.70 25.95 16.47
C SER A 299 29.78 25.47 15.49
N HIS A 300 30.67 24.59 15.94
CA HIS A 300 31.69 23.99 15.10
C HIS A 300 31.06 23.07 14.03
N LEU A 301 30.19 22.14 14.41
CA LEU A 301 29.47 21.25 13.50
C LEU A 301 28.59 22.03 12.50
N GLN A 302 27.94 23.10 12.96
CA GLN A 302 27.14 23.93 12.08
C GLN A 302 27.99 24.61 11.01
N SER A 303 29.16 25.19 11.39
CA SER A 303 30.03 25.91 10.45
C SER A 303 30.77 25.00 9.48
N ARG A 304 31.16 23.79 9.91
CA ARG A 304 32.00 22.87 9.13
C ARG A 304 31.19 21.87 8.29
N LEU A 305 30.08 21.38 8.84
CA LEU A 305 29.29 20.27 8.29
C LEU A 305 27.81 20.61 8.08
N GLY A 306 27.38 21.84 8.38
CA GLY A 306 25.98 22.26 8.23
C GLY A 306 25.00 21.56 9.19
N ILE A 307 25.48 20.90 10.25
CA ILE A 307 24.67 20.21 11.25
C ILE A 307 23.98 21.22 12.18
N ARG A 308 22.67 21.38 12.02
CA ARG A 308 21.84 22.32 12.79
C ARG A 308 20.42 21.81 12.97
N GLY A 309 19.62 22.51 13.79
CA GLY A 309 18.20 22.19 13.99
C GLY A 309 17.99 20.74 14.45
N VAL A 310 17.08 20.03 13.83
CA VAL A 310 16.72 18.64 14.18
C VAL A 310 17.90 17.67 14.07
N LYS A 311 18.83 17.87 13.11
CA LYS A 311 20.05 17.02 13.01
C LYS A 311 20.94 17.18 14.25
N SER A 312 21.12 18.41 14.75
CA SER A 312 21.85 18.67 16.01
C SER A 312 21.08 18.13 17.22
N GLY A 313 19.76 18.30 17.23
CA GLY A 313 18.89 17.75 18.29
C GLY A 313 19.01 16.24 18.43
N LEU A 314 19.01 15.50 17.31
CA LEU A 314 19.17 14.03 17.30
C LEU A 314 20.50 13.57 17.89
N LEU A 315 21.60 14.30 17.64
CA LEU A 315 22.89 13.97 18.26
C LEU A 315 22.83 14.07 19.80
N HIS A 316 22.15 15.10 20.32
CA HIS A 316 22.01 15.27 21.77
C HIS A 316 21.00 14.28 22.37
N GLU A 317 20.00 13.88 21.62
CA GLU A 317 18.98 12.91 22.03
C GLU A 317 19.57 11.49 22.11
N CYS A 318 20.36 11.11 21.11
CA CYS A 318 20.82 9.73 20.94
C CYS A 318 22.22 9.45 21.50
N LEU A 319 23.02 10.50 21.79
CA LEU A 319 24.40 10.33 22.26
C LEU A 319 24.56 10.76 23.72
N GLY A 320 25.29 9.96 24.49
CA GLY A 320 25.78 10.39 25.80
C GLY A 320 26.79 11.55 25.70
N LYS A 321 26.89 12.35 26.74
CA LYS A 321 27.82 13.52 26.77
C LYS A 321 29.27 13.16 26.45
N ALA A 322 29.76 12.00 26.91
CA ALA A 322 31.11 11.51 26.66
C ALA A 322 31.34 11.20 25.17
N ASP A 323 30.38 10.55 24.52
CA ASP A 323 30.50 10.19 23.11
C ASP A 323 30.34 11.42 22.19
N TYR A 324 29.50 12.38 22.59
CA TYR A 324 29.37 13.67 21.90
C TYR A 324 30.65 14.53 22.03
N ALA A 325 31.43 14.39 23.10
CA ALA A 325 32.68 15.11 23.30
C ALA A 325 33.89 14.47 22.59
N ASP A 326 33.82 13.19 22.25
CA ASP A 326 34.87 12.44 21.55
C ASP A 326 34.74 12.65 20.02
N PRO A 327 35.71 13.27 19.36
CA PRO A 327 35.62 13.55 17.92
C PRO A 327 35.44 12.29 17.05
N ALA A 328 36.10 11.17 17.41
CA ALA A 328 36.03 9.95 16.63
C ALA A 328 34.67 9.27 16.77
N LYS A 329 34.10 9.26 17.98
CA LYS A 329 32.77 8.73 18.24
C LYS A 329 31.68 9.60 17.61
N LEU A 330 31.81 10.92 17.72
CA LEU A 330 30.88 11.88 17.12
C LEU A 330 30.88 11.78 15.58
N ALA A 331 32.05 11.66 14.96
CA ALA A 331 32.15 11.47 13.51
C ALA A 331 31.49 10.17 13.05
N ARG A 332 31.68 9.06 13.79
CA ARG A 332 30.98 7.80 13.51
C ARG A 332 29.47 7.96 13.65
N ALA A 333 29.01 8.62 14.71
CA ALA A 333 27.59 8.87 14.91
C ALA A 333 26.97 9.73 13.81
N LEU A 334 27.66 10.73 13.29
CA LEU A 334 27.20 11.53 12.14
C LEU A 334 26.95 10.67 10.90
N LYS A 335 27.65 9.54 10.75
CA LYS A 335 27.53 8.60 9.63
C LYS A 335 26.64 7.39 9.92
N ALA A 336 26.40 7.05 11.19
CA ALA A 336 25.60 5.91 11.59
C ALA A 336 25.02 6.11 13.00
N LEU A 337 24.17 7.13 13.17
CA LEU A 337 23.50 7.40 14.44
C LEU A 337 22.47 6.32 14.72
N PRO A 338 22.58 5.55 15.82
CA PRO A 338 21.62 4.53 16.15
C PRO A 338 20.32 5.15 16.68
N LEU A 339 19.19 4.81 16.06
CA LEU A 339 17.85 5.12 16.53
C LEU A 339 17.15 3.82 16.89
N VAL A 340 16.68 3.70 18.13
CA VAL A 340 15.91 2.54 18.58
C VAL A 340 14.41 2.81 18.34
N LEU A 341 13.78 1.91 17.61
CA LEU A 341 12.35 1.92 17.31
C LEU A 341 11.68 0.80 18.09
N THR A 342 10.60 1.10 18.79
CA THR A 342 9.98 0.21 19.79
C THR A 342 8.64 -0.36 19.33
N ARG A 343 7.94 0.32 18.41
CA ARG A 343 6.62 -0.11 17.96
C ARG A 343 6.29 0.47 16.58
N ALA A 344 5.65 -0.32 15.73
CA ALA A 344 4.99 0.19 14.53
C ALA A 344 3.77 1.02 14.91
N ARG A 345 3.52 2.11 14.19
CA ARG A 345 2.29 2.90 14.38
C ARG A 345 1.06 2.06 14.03
N PRO A 346 -0.10 2.34 14.66
CA PRO A 346 -1.35 1.59 14.42
C PRO A 346 -1.67 1.46 12.95
N ILE A 347 -2.32 0.34 12.58
CA ILE A 347 -2.67 0.04 11.19
C ILE A 347 -3.59 1.11 10.58
N ASP A 348 -4.43 1.75 11.37
CA ASP A 348 -5.31 2.85 10.93
C ASP A 348 -4.55 4.11 10.49
N GLU A 349 -3.30 4.27 10.92
CA GLU A 349 -2.43 5.38 10.54
C GLU A 349 -1.50 5.00 9.37
N ALA A 350 -1.42 3.71 9.03
CA ALA A 350 -0.55 3.22 7.97
C ALA A 350 -1.09 3.56 6.57
N ILE A 351 -0.18 3.68 5.60
CA ILE A 351 -0.56 3.89 4.19
C ILE A 351 -1.25 2.63 3.62
N SER A 352 -0.79 1.45 4.03
CA SER A 352 -1.27 0.16 3.56
C SER A 352 -1.18 -0.91 4.64
N SER A 353 -1.75 -2.08 4.35
CA SER A 353 -1.66 -3.28 5.18
C SER A 353 -0.79 -4.33 4.51
N ALA A 354 -0.18 -5.20 5.31
CA ALA A 354 0.36 -6.49 4.90
C ALA A 354 -0.47 -7.60 5.55
N GLY A 355 -0.30 -8.84 5.13
CA GLY A 355 -1.20 -9.95 5.47
C GLY A 355 -2.40 -10.01 4.54
N GLY A 356 -3.38 -10.85 4.88
CA GLY A 356 -4.57 -11.09 4.06
C GLY A 356 -4.71 -12.55 3.63
N VAL A 357 -5.57 -12.81 2.64
CA VAL A 357 -5.80 -14.16 2.10
C VAL A 357 -4.50 -14.72 1.52
N ARG A 358 -4.03 -15.85 2.06
CA ARG A 358 -2.80 -16.48 1.60
C ARG A 358 -2.93 -17.00 0.18
N PHE A 359 -1.86 -16.92 -0.59
CA PHE A 359 -1.86 -17.42 -1.97
C PHE A 359 -2.16 -18.90 -2.07
N ASP A 360 -1.77 -19.70 -1.06
CA ASP A 360 -2.05 -21.14 -0.99
C ASP A 360 -3.55 -21.45 -0.81
N ALA A 361 -4.34 -20.49 -0.32
CA ALA A 361 -5.79 -20.58 -0.26
C ALA A 361 -6.47 -20.34 -1.61
N LEU A 362 -5.71 -19.97 -2.64
CA LEU A 362 -6.21 -19.65 -3.99
C LEU A 362 -5.90 -20.79 -4.97
N ASP A 363 -6.78 -21.02 -5.93
CA ASP A 363 -6.51 -21.92 -7.04
C ASP A 363 -5.87 -21.16 -8.22
N GLY A 364 -4.60 -21.39 -8.46
CA GLY A 364 -3.89 -20.94 -9.66
C GLY A 364 -3.97 -19.44 -10.01
N GLY A 365 -4.65 -18.64 -9.19
CA GLY A 365 -4.85 -17.22 -9.52
C GLY A 365 -5.52 -16.41 -8.42
N THR A 366 -6.86 -16.41 -8.38
CA THR A 366 -7.60 -15.51 -7.50
C THR A 366 -8.88 -16.12 -6.91
N MET A 367 -9.31 -17.33 -7.32
CA MET A 367 -10.48 -17.97 -6.77
C MET A 367 -10.15 -18.65 -5.44
N LEU A 368 -11.02 -18.53 -4.45
CA LEU A 368 -10.90 -19.23 -3.16
C LEU A 368 -11.12 -20.74 -3.35
N ARG A 369 -10.15 -21.57 -2.94
CA ARG A 369 -10.25 -23.04 -3.05
C ARG A 369 -11.46 -23.60 -2.30
N GLY A 370 -11.73 -23.07 -1.11
CA GLY A 370 -12.85 -23.53 -0.26
C GLY A 370 -14.20 -22.91 -0.60
N VAL A 371 -14.28 -21.94 -1.52
CA VAL A 371 -15.52 -21.23 -1.86
C VAL A 371 -15.58 -21.01 -3.38
N PRO A 372 -15.98 -22.04 -4.16
CA PRO A 372 -16.04 -21.97 -5.62
C PRO A 372 -16.90 -20.79 -6.12
N GLY A 373 -16.45 -20.12 -7.18
CA GLY A 373 -17.12 -18.95 -7.73
C GLY A 373 -16.84 -17.64 -6.98
N VAL A 374 -16.06 -17.67 -5.88
CA VAL A 374 -15.63 -16.48 -5.15
C VAL A 374 -14.15 -16.21 -5.41
N PHE A 375 -13.86 -15.01 -5.88
CA PHE A 375 -12.53 -14.51 -6.25
C PHE A 375 -12.11 -13.38 -5.33
N VAL A 376 -10.82 -13.21 -5.11
CA VAL A 376 -10.26 -12.14 -4.28
C VAL A 376 -9.25 -11.30 -5.06
N ALA A 377 -9.20 -10.00 -4.78
CA ALA A 377 -8.29 -9.07 -5.45
C ALA A 377 -7.87 -7.90 -4.57
N GLY A 378 -6.73 -7.31 -4.88
CA GLY A 378 -6.22 -6.11 -4.22
C GLY A 378 -5.52 -6.40 -2.90
N GLU A 379 -5.55 -5.42 -2.02
CA GLU A 379 -4.84 -5.40 -0.74
C GLU A 379 -5.38 -6.42 0.29
N MET A 380 -6.52 -7.07 0.01
CA MET A 380 -7.00 -8.18 0.85
C MET A 380 -6.25 -9.51 0.66
N VAL A 381 -5.40 -9.62 -0.36
CA VAL A 381 -4.52 -10.77 -0.59
C VAL A 381 -3.18 -10.55 0.12
N ASP A 382 -2.54 -11.61 0.60
CA ASP A 382 -1.31 -11.56 1.41
C ASP A 382 -0.08 -11.12 0.60
N TRP A 383 0.02 -9.82 0.35
CA TRP A 383 1.19 -9.17 -0.24
C TRP A 383 1.38 -7.76 0.30
N GLU A 384 2.57 -7.22 0.18
CA GLU A 384 2.88 -5.83 0.47
C GLU A 384 3.92 -5.28 -0.51
N ALA A 385 4.00 -3.97 -0.63
CA ALA A 385 5.00 -3.27 -1.41
C ALA A 385 5.28 -1.89 -0.83
N PRO A 386 6.46 -1.28 -1.07
CA PRO A 386 6.73 0.08 -0.66
C PRO A 386 5.82 1.07 -1.41
N THR A 387 5.77 2.32 -0.91
CA THR A 387 5.17 3.43 -1.67
C THR A 387 5.96 3.70 -2.95
N GLY A 388 5.30 4.17 -4.01
CA GLY A 388 5.96 4.44 -5.30
C GLY A 388 5.16 3.97 -6.51
N GLY A 389 3.84 3.73 -6.36
CA GLY A 389 2.94 3.26 -7.41
C GLY A 389 2.80 1.74 -7.48
N TYR A 390 3.60 0.99 -6.71
CA TYR A 390 3.56 -0.47 -6.67
C TYR A 390 2.22 -1.01 -6.16
N LEU A 391 1.70 -0.43 -5.06
CA LEU A 391 0.42 -0.83 -4.46
C LEU A 391 -0.74 -0.72 -5.45
N LEU A 392 -0.85 0.39 -6.16
CA LEU A 392 -1.91 0.60 -7.15
C LEU A 392 -1.76 -0.33 -8.34
N THR A 393 -0.53 -0.52 -8.85
CA THR A 393 -0.28 -1.44 -9.97
C THR A 393 -0.70 -2.86 -9.64
N ALA A 394 -0.37 -3.37 -8.44
CA ALA A 394 -0.82 -4.70 -8.01
C ALA A 394 -2.33 -4.77 -7.79
N CYS A 395 -2.96 -3.72 -7.25
CA CYS A 395 -4.42 -3.65 -7.16
C CYS A 395 -5.09 -3.74 -8.54
N PHE A 396 -4.59 -2.99 -9.52
CA PHE A 396 -5.10 -3.07 -10.90
C PHE A 396 -4.84 -4.46 -11.51
N GLY A 397 -3.61 -4.98 -11.39
CA GLY A 397 -3.22 -6.29 -11.92
C GLY A 397 -4.04 -7.44 -11.36
N SER A 398 -4.20 -7.49 -10.01
CA SER A 398 -5.02 -8.51 -9.34
C SER A 398 -6.50 -8.40 -9.66
N GLY A 399 -7.05 -7.16 -9.71
CA GLY A 399 -8.43 -6.93 -10.11
C GLY A 399 -8.71 -7.42 -11.54
N ARG A 400 -7.77 -7.14 -12.45
CA ARG A 400 -7.83 -7.64 -13.84
C ARG A 400 -7.77 -9.18 -13.89
N ALA A 401 -6.89 -9.80 -13.10
CA ALA A 401 -6.77 -11.25 -13.02
C ALA A 401 -8.05 -11.90 -12.47
N ALA A 402 -8.61 -11.35 -11.37
CA ALA A 402 -9.85 -11.82 -10.79
C ALA A 402 -11.04 -11.68 -11.75
N GLY A 403 -11.17 -10.56 -12.45
CA GLY A 403 -12.21 -10.36 -13.46
C GLY A 403 -12.11 -11.37 -14.60
N ARG A 404 -10.91 -11.66 -15.11
CA ARG A 404 -10.70 -12.70 -16.16
C ARG A 404 -11.03 -14.10 -15.68
N ALA A 405 -10.58 -14.46 -14.46
CA ALA A 405 -10.85 -15.76 -13.87
C ALA A 405 -12.34 -15.95 -13.63
N ALA A 406 -13.03 -14.93 -13.16
CA ALA A 406 -14.49 -14.94 -12.96
C ALA A 406 -15.24 -15.09 -14.29
N LEU A 407 -14.83 -14.43 -15.37
CA LEU A 407 -15.39 -14.63 -16.71
C LEU A 407 -15.21 -16.06 -17.20
N ALA A 408 -14.01 -16.63 -17.02
CA ALA A 408 -13.72 -18.01 -17.41
C ALA A 408 -14.58 -19.01 -16.61
N TRP A 409 -14.77 -18.76 -15.32
CA TRP A 409 -15.64 -19.59 -14.46
C TRP A 409 -17.11 -19.51 -14.93
N LEU A 410 -17.64 -18.33 -15.18
CA LEU A 410 -19.00 -18.13 -15.69
C LEU A 410 -19.23 -18.83 -17.04
N ALA A 411 -18.24 -18.88 -17.91
CA ALA A 411 -18.33 -19.59 -19.18
C ALA A 411 -18.42 -21.12 -19.01
N GLN A 412 -17.72 -21.68 -18.01
CA GLN A 412 -17.74 -23.10 -17.71
C GLN A 412 -19.04 -23.53 -17.02
N ASP A 413 -19.60 -22.68 -16.12
CA ASP A 413 -20.84 -22.98 -15.40
C ASP A 413 -22.05 -23.07 -16.35
N VAL A 414 -22.10 -22.21 -17.36
CA VAL A 414 -23.11 -22.31 -18.44
C VAL A 414 -23.03 -23.66 -19.16
N ASN A 415 -21.81 -24.16 -19.46
CA ASN A 415 -21.61 -25.44 -20.15
C ASN A 415 -21.88 -26.66 -19.28
N ARG A 416 -21.82 -26.54 -17.94
CA ARG A 416 -22.12 -27.65 -17.01
C ARG A 416 -23.62 -27.82 -16.72
N ARG A 417 -24.40 -26.78 -16.98
CA ARG A 417 -25.86 -26.75 -16.72
C ARG A 417 -26.72 -26.99 -17.97
N ASN A 418 -26.13 -27.00 -19.16
CA ASN A 418 -26.70 -27.41 -20.44
C ASN A 418 -26.33 -28.88 -20.71
#